data_4033ceaef1467d71a560164859423314
#
_entry.id   4033ceaef1467d71a560164859423314
#
_cell.length_a   1.000
_cell.length_b   1.000
_cell.length_c   1.000
_cell.angle_alpha   90.00
_cell.angle_beta   90.00
_cell.angle_gamma   90.00
#
_symmetry.space_group_name_H-M   'P 1'
#
loop_
_entity.id
_entity.type
_entity.pdbx_description
1 polymer ?
#
loop_
_entity_poly.entity_id
_entity_poly.type
_entity_poly.pdbx_seq_one_letter_code
_entity_poly.pdbx_strand_id
1 'polypeptide(L)'
;MSDPLHPPAFRELVGTFARIGCLSFGGPAGQVALMHREIVEERRWLDEDQFLHALNFCHLLPGPEAQQLATWIGWKLHGWRGGLAAGLLFILPGALVILAMSLAYVLAAQAPWFSALFLGVKAAVLAIVLQALIRIGRRALDTGFRRGLAALTFLALFAFAVPFPWVVLAAGTLGALVAQARPSWLNLTLNDAPAAAPPWKTSLRSALLWGFIWAAPMVAVVLTVGPDHVLWRIGVFFSQLAVVTFGGAYAVLAYMAQEAVQGFGWLSTREMADGLGLAETTPGPLILVTQFVGFLAAFRAPEPFTPLVAGLLGAGLTTWVTFAPCFLWIFTFAPWIDRLQASAVLRGALSALTASVVGAIASLSLWFALHVLFARVATLEAGPLRLPAPETASLDGQAAILTIVALVLVFGLKWGVLRVLASCAVGGLLLLILS
;
A
#
# COMPACT_ATOMS: atom_id res chain seq x y z
N MET A 1 13.99 8.04 25.71
CA MET A 1 13.79 8.77 24.43
C MET A 1 14.34 10.16 24.61
N SER A 2 15.37 10.55 23.85
CA SER A 2 15.96 11.90 23.87
C SER A 2 14.97 12.92 23.30
N ASP A 3 15.08 14.17 23.77
CA ASP A 3 14.29 15.26 23.23
C ASP A 3 14.75 15.64 21.81
N PRO A 4 13.86 16.27 20.99
CA PRO A 4 14.24 16.72 19.65
C PRO A 4 15.37 17.74 19.72
N LEU A 5 16.32 17.64 18.77
CA LEU A 5 17.50 18.52 18.72
C LEU A 5 17.10 20.00 18.56
N HIS A 6 16.08 20.25 17.73
CA HIS A 6 15.51 21.57 17.47
C HIS A 6 13.98 21.43 17.32
N PRO A 7 13.20 21.54 18.41
CA PRO A 7 11.74 21.43 18.32
C PRO A 7 11.17 22.57 17.47
N PRO A 8 10.46 22.23 16.35
CA PRO A 8 9.88 23.25 15.48
C PRO A 8 8.68 23.94 16.11
N ALA A 9 8.31 25.11 15.59
CA ALA A 9 6.98 25.66 15.85
C ALA A 9 5.89 24.78 15.17
N PHE A 10 4.69 24.71 15.76
CA PHE A 10 3.60 23.90 15.18
C PHE A 10 3.26 24.28 13.72
N ARG A 11 3.30 25.60 13.41
CA ARG A 11 3.08 26.10 12.04
C ARG A 11 4.15 25.60 11.06
N GLU A 12 5.39 25.49 11.53
CA GLU A 12 6.48 24.96 10.72
C GLU A 12 6.30 23.47 10.42
N LEU A 13 5.90 22.67 11.42
CA LEU A 13 5.52 21.27 11.25
C LEU A 13 4.42 21.12 10.20
N VAL A 14 3.34 21.88 10.28
CA VAL A 14 2.23 21.87 9.33
C VAL A 14 2.72 22.19 7.91
N GLY A 15 3.52 23.26 7.73
CA GLY A 15 4.06 23.62 6.41
C GLY A 15 4.98 22.55 5.82
N THR A 16 5.82 21.93 6.66
CA THR A 16 6.73 20.86 6.23
C THR A 16 5.97 19.61 5.80
N PHE A 17 5.01 19.13 6.59
CA PHE A 17 4.25 17.95 6.23
C PHE A 17 3.27 18.18 5.07
N ALA A 18 2.75 19.39 4.89
CA ALA A 18 2.00 19.75 3.67
C ALA A 18 2.90 19.64 2.43
N ARG A 19 4.13 20.15 2.50
CA ARG A 19 5.12 20.02 1.40
C ARG A 19 5.50 18.55 1.16
N ILE A 20 5.79 17.79 2.21
CA ILE A 20 6.10 16.35 2.11
C ILE A 20 4.93 15.62 1.44
N GLY A 21 3.69 15.85 1.87
CA GLY A 21 2.51 15.21 1.28
C GLY A 21 2.37 15.47 -0.22
N CYS A 22 2.59 16.72 -0.67
CA CYS A 22 2.54 17.09 -2.10
C CYS A 22 3.69 16.51 -2.93
N LEU A 23 4.86 16.27 -2.33
CA LEU A 23 6.07 15.80 -3.02
C LEU A 23 6.34 14.29 -2.83
N SER A 24 5.48 13.57 -2.15
CA SER A 24 5.63 12.15 -1.79
C SER A 24 5.32 11.22 -2.97
N PHE A 25 6.19 11.18 -3.97
CA PHE A 25 6.11 10.26 -5.11
C PHE A 25 7.10 9.09 -4.96
N GLY A 26 6.88 8.02 -5.73
CA GLY A 26 7.84 6.90 -5.85
C GLY A 26 7.70 5.82 -4.78
N GLY A 27 6.51 5.67 -4.23
CA GLY A 27 6.16 4.63 -3.27
C GLY A 27 6.83 4.78 -1.89
N PRO A 28 6.68 3.78 -0.99
CA PRO A 28 7.12 3.91 0.40
C PRO A 28 8.58 4.30 0.57
N ALA A 29 9.48 3.73 -0.22
CA ALA A 29 10.91 4.02 -0.10
C ALA A 29 11.26 5.48 -0.48
N GLY A 30 10.62 6.03 -1.51
CA GLY A 30 10.80 7.43 -1.90
C GLY A 30 10.25 8.39 -0.84
N GLN A 31 9.11 8.04 -0.26
CA GLN A 31 8.45 8.81 0.79
C GLN A 31 9.27 8.86 2.08
N VAL A 32 9.80 7.70 2.51
CA VAL A 32 10.69 7.61 3.68
C VAL A 32 11.98 8.41 3.43
N ALA A 33 12.58 8.29 2.24
CA ALA A 33 13.78 9.06 1.89
C ALA A 33 13.53 10.57 1.88
N LEU A 34 12.36 11.03 1.40
CA LEU A 34 11.97 12.43 1.45
C LEU A 34 11.82 12.91 2.89
N MET A 35 11.14 12.14 3.75
CA MET A 35 10.99 12.47 5.17
C MET A 35 12.35 12.50 5.88
N HIS A 36 13.23 11.53 5.59
CA HIS A 36 14.57 11.50 6.17
C HIS A 36 15.33 12.78 5.83
N ARG A 37 15.40 13.15 4.55
CA ARG A 37 16.06 14.37 4.10
C ARG A 37 15.50 15.62 4.78
N GLU A 38 14.16 15.79 4.80
CA GLU A 38 13.51 16.97 5.34
C GLU A 38 13.64 17.06 6.88
N ILE A 39 13.56 15.95 7.60
CA ILE A 39 13.47 15.92 9.06
C ILE A 39 14.85 15.74 9.73
N VAL A 40 15.72 14.90 9.16
CA VAL A 40 17.03 14.57 9.75
C VAL A 40 18.13 15.46 9.16
N GLU A 41 18.24 15.51 7.82
CA GLU A 41 19.38 16.20 7.18
C GLU A 41 19.19 17.72 7.17
N GLU A 42 18.05 18.22 6.67
CA GLU A 42 17.82 19.66 6.46
C GLU A 42 17.41 20.37 7.74
N ARG A 43 16.41 19.85 8.47
CA ARG A 43 15.82 20.53 9.66
C ARG A 43 16.39 20.08 11.00
N ARG A 44 16.96 18.88 11.06
CA ARG A 44 17.52 18.28 12.27
C ARG A 44 16.53 18.23 13.44
N TRP A 45 15.25 17.94 13.15
CA TRP A 45 14.25 17.77 14.19
C TRP A 45 14.40 16.46 14.94
N LEU A 46 14.94 15.46 14.27
CA LEU A 46 15.32 14.15 14.84
C LEU A 46 16.75 13.81 14.43
N ASP A 47 17.43 13.03 15.25
CA ASP A 47 18.68 12.38 14.84
C ASP A 47 18.44 11.11 14.04
N GLU A 48 19.49 10.58 13.43
CA GLU A 48 19.46 9.37 12.59
C GLU A 48 18.89 8.17 13.35
N ASP A 49 19.35 7.97 14.60
CA ASP A 49 18.97 6.81 15.41
C ASP A 49 17.48 6.89 15.78
N GLN A 50 16.97 8.05 16.15
CA GLN A 50 15.55 8.28 16.45
C GLN A 50 14.68 8.01 15.22
N PHE A 51 15.09 8.47 14.05
CA PHE A 51 14.36 8.26 12.80
C PHE A 51 14.31 6.78 12.41
N LEU A 52 15.45 6.10 12.43
CA LEU A 52 15.54 4.67 12.12
C LEU A 52 14.78 3.81 13.14
N HIS A 53 14.84 4.18 14.43
CA HIS A 53 14.07 3.52 15.47
C HIS A 53 12.57 3.65 15.23
N ALA A 54 12.09 4.86 14.89
CA ALA A 54 10.70 5.08 14.54
C ALA A 54 10.26 4.32 13.28
N LEU A 55 11.09 4.32 12.23
CA LEU A 55 10.83 3.59 11.00
C LEU A 55 10.70 2.08 11.26
N ASN A 56 11.64 1.52 12.02
CA ASN A 56 11.59 0.11 12.42
C ASN A 56 10.34 -0.22 13.23
N PHE A 57 9.87 0.69 14.08
CA PHE A 57 8.62 0.53 14.79
C PHE A 57 7.41 0.53 13.85
N CYS A 58 7.34 1.46 12.89
CA CYS A 58 6.25 1.49 11.91
C CYS A 58 6.19 0.22 11.07
N HIS A 59 7.32 -0.42 10.77
CA HIS A 59 7.34 -1.72 10.10
C HIS A 59 6.74 -2.87 10.95
N LEU A 60 6.63 -2.71 12.28
CA LEU A 60 5.99 -3.69 13.16
C LEU A 60 4.46 -3.59 13.16
N LEU A 61 3.90 -2.48 12.69
CA LEU A 61 2.47 -2.19 12.73
C LEU A 61 1.80 -2.49 11.39
N PRO A 62 0.53 -2.93 11.38
CA PRO A 62 -0.20 -3.07 10.13
C PRO A 62 -0.54 -1.69 9.54
N GLY A 63 -0.45 -1.56 8.21
CA GLY A 63 -0.78 -0.33 7.50
C GLY A 63 0.40 0.29 6.73
N PRO A 64 0.18 1.44 6.06
CA PRO A 64 1.21 2.14 5.30
C PRO A 64 2.25 2.80 6.21
N GLU A 65 3.46 2.23 6.25
CA GLU A 65 4.55 2.62 7.14
C GLU A 65 4.97 4.09 7.01
N ALA A 66 4.93 4.65 5.80
CA ALA A 66 5.32 6.05 5.58
C ALA A 66 4.33 7.03 6.24
N GLN A 67 3.02 6.73 6.19
CA GLN A 67 2.01 7.54 6.88
C GLN A 67 2.12 7.38 8.40
N GLN A 68 2.38 6.18 8.88
CA GLN A 68 2.61 5.92 10.30
C GLN A 68 3.85 6.66 10.81
N LEU A 69 4.93 6.67 10.04
CA LEU A 69 6.14 7.42 10.35
C LEU A 69 5.86 8.93 10.42
N ALA A 70 5.13 9.49 9.45
CA ALA A 70 4.70 10.88 9.49
C ALA A 70 3.89 11.19 10.76
N THR A 71 2.92 10.32 11.10
CA THR A 71 2.11 10.45 12.31
C THR A 71 2.97 10.37 13.58
N TRP A 72 3.92 9.43 13.62
CA TRP A 72 4.81 9.26 14.78
C TRP A 72 5.74 10.47 14.96
N ILE A 73 6.34 10.98 13.89
CA ILE A 73 7.18 12.19 13.93
C ILE A 73 6.38 13.38 14.48
N GLY A 74 5.19 13.60 13.94
CA GLY A 74 4.31 14.67 14.42
C GLY A 74 3.92 14.48 15.88
N TRP A 75 3.62 13.25 16.31
CA TRP A 75 3.32 12.93 17.70
C TRP A 75 4.51 13.14 18.63
N LYS A 76 5.70 12.77 18.22
CA LYS A 76 6.93 12.98 19.00
C LYS A 76 7.21 14.47 19.23
N LEU A 77 6.95 15.30 18.23
CA LEU A 77 7.25 16.73 18.26
C LEU A 77 6.17 17.57 18.97
N HIS A 78 4.88 17.26 18.74
CA HIS A 78 3.75 18.08 19.23
C HIS A 78 2.58 17.27 19.79
N GLY A 79 2.84 16.05 20.29
CA GLY A 79 1.80 15.17 20.84
C GLY A 79 0.73 14.80 19.80
N TRP A 80 -0.49 14.51 20.28
CA TRP A 80 -1.57 14.04 19.42
C TRP A 80 -1.95 15.03 18.29
N ARG A 81 -1.85 16.35 18.54
CA ARG A 81 -2.12 17.39 17.53
C ARG A 81 -1.12 17.34 16.39
N GLY A 82 0.17 17.20 16.73
CA GLY A 82 1.22 17.06 15.72
C GLY A 82 1.08 15.79 14.92
N GLY A 83 0.80 14.66 15.57
CA GLY A 83 0.59 13.39 14.90
C GLY A 83 -0.60 13.42 13.94
N LEU A 84 -1.73 13.99 14.37
CA LEU A 84 -2.91 14.14 13.52
C LEU A 84 -2.61 15.05 12.32
N ALA A 85 -2.00 16.21 12.54
CA ALA A 85 -1.68 17.16 11.48
C ALA A 85 -0.72 16.56 10.45
N ALA A 86 0.38 15.96 10.91
CA ALA A 86 1.38 15.36 10.02
C ALA A 86 0.82 14.17 9.21
N GLY A 87 0.08 13.27 9.88
CA GLY A 87 -0.52 12.12 9.23
C GLY A 87 -1.59 12.49 8.20
N LEU A 88 -2.47 13.46 8.51
CA LEU A 88 -3.49 13.92 7.57
C LEU A 88 -2.87 14.67 6.39
N LEU A 89 -1.92 15.59 6.63
CA LEU A 89 -1.25 16.33 5.55
C LEU A 89 -0.43 15.43 4.63
N PHE A 90 0.02 14.29 5.11
CA PHE A 90 0.68 13.28 4.29
C PHE A 90 -0.29 12.55 3.34
N ILE A 91 -1.56 12.37 3.75
CA ILE A 91 -2.59 11.64 2.98
C ILE A 91 -3.36 12.57 2.05
N LEU A 92 -3.79 13.74 2.54
CA LEU A 92 -4.78 14.59 1.89
C LEU A 92 -4.43 14.99 0.45
N PRO A 93 -3.19 15.43 0.12
CA PRO A 93 -2.86 15.79 -1.25
C PRO A 93 -3.09 14.63 -2.23
N GLY A 94 -2.63 13.42 -1.87
CA GLY A 94 -2.82 12.23 -2.66
C GLY A 94 -4.29 11.82 -2.77
N ALA A 95 -5.03 11.87 -1.67
CA ALA A 95 -6.46 11.55 -1.66
C ALA A 95 -7.27 12.50 -2.59
N LEU A 96 -6.95 13.79 -2.59
CA LEU A 96 -7.60 14.75 -3.50
C LEU A 96 -7.25 14.48 -4.96
N VAL A 97 -5.99 14.14 -5.26
CA VAL A 97 -5.56 13.81 -6.63
C VAL A 97 -6.23 12.51 -7.11
N ILE A 98 -6.24 11.44 -6.30
CA ILE A 98 -6.92 10.19 -6.65
C ILE A 98 -8.42 10.43 -6.84
N LEU A 99 -9.07 11.25 -6.00
CA LEU A 99 -10.48 11.59 -6.16
C LEU A 99 -10.74 12.31 -7.49
N ALA A 100 -9.92 13.32 -7.80
CA ALA A 100 -10.05 14.04 -9.08
C ALA A 100 -9.84 13.10 -10.28
N MET A 101 -8.84 12.19 -10.19
CA MET A 101 -8.59 11.19 -11.22
C MET A 101 -9.71 10.16 -11.33
N SER A 102 -10.35 9.77 -10.22
CA SER A 102 -11.52 8.88 -10.21
C SER A 102 -12.73 9.53 -10.91
N LEU A 103 -12.96 10.81 -10.66
CA LEU A 103 -13.98 11.61 -11.36
C LEU A 103 -13.66 11.73 -12.85
N ALA A 104 -12.44 12.08 -13.20
CA ALA A 104 -11.99 12.15 -14.60
C ALA A 104 -12.12 10.78 -15.29
N TYR A 105 -11.83 9.69 -14.58
CA TYR A 105 -11.94 8.34 -15.09
C TYR A 105 -13.35 8.00 -15.54
N VAL A 106 -14.37 8.22 -14.72
CA VAL A 106 -15.77 7.91 -15.08
C VAL A 106 -16.29 8.79 -16.22
N LEU A 107 -15.73 9.98 -16.40
CA LEU A 107 -16.11 10.91 -17.47
C LEU A 107 -15.37 10.63 -18.79
N ALA A 108 -14.11 10.17 -18.75
CA ALA A 108 -13.23 10.10 -19.90
C ALA A 108 -12.78 8.68 -20.30
N ALA A 109 -13.12 7.63 -19.54
CA ALA A 109 -12.66 6.27 -19.79
C ALA A 109 -13.02 5.71 -21.18
N GLN A 110 -14.07 6.24 -21.82
CA GLN A 110 -14.54 5.87 -23.15
C GLN A 110 -13.76 6.59 -24.27
N ALA A 111 -13.01 7.63 -23.96
CA ALA A 111 -12.28 8.40 -24.97
C ALA A 111 -11.03 7.65 -25.45
N PRO A 112 -10.77 7.55 -26.77
CA PRO A 112 -9.60 6.85 -27.31
C PRO A 112 -8.27 7.36 -26.76
N TRP A 113 -8.11 8.68 -26.66
CA TRP A 113 -6.89 9.31 -26.11
C TRP A 113 -6.63 8.90 -24.66
N PHE A 114 -7.69 8.72 -23.86
CA PHE A 114 -7.59 8.31 -22.48
C PHE A 114 -7.09 6.87 -22.37
N SER A 115 -7.63 5.96 -23.18
CA SER A 115 -7.19 4.57 -23.25
C SER A 115 -5.72 4.46 -23.70
N ALA A 116 -5.30 5.28 -24.67
CA ALA A 116 -3.94 5.30 -25.16
C ALA A 116 -2.94 5.83 -24.12
N LEU A 117 -3.30 6.89 -23.41
CA LEU A 117 -2.51 7.41 -22.30
C LEU A 117 -2.32 6.36 -21.21
N PHE A 118 -3.39 5.66 -20.82
CA PHE A 118 -3.35 4.60 -19.81
C PHE A 118 -2.59 3.35 -20.27
N LEU A 119 -2.56 3.05 -21.56
CA LEU A 119 -1.71 1.99 -22.10
C LEU A 119 -0.23 2.27 -21.77
N GLY A 120 0.22 3.50 -22.02
CA GLY A 120 1.59 3.91 -21.68
C GLY A 120 1.86 3.89 -20.17
N VAL A 121 0.92 4.39 -19.36
CA VAL A 121 1.03 4.36 -17.89
C VAL A 121 1.14 2.92 -17.37
N LYS A 122 0.29 1.99 -17.83
CA LYS A 122 0.36 0.56 -17.43
C LYS A 122 1.69 -0.09 -17.78
N ALA A 123 2.21 0.18 -18.98
CA ALA A 123 3.52 -0.33 -19.39
C ALA A 123 4.65 0.20 -18.48
N ALA A 124 4.61 1.48 -18.13
CA ALA A 124 5.57 2.07 -17.19
C ALA A 124 5.48 1.44 -15.80
N VAL A 125 4.25 1.27 -15.28
CA VAL A 125 3.98 0.67 -13.96
C VAL A 125 4.51 -0.76 -13.88
N LEU A 126 4.39 -1.55 -14.94
CA LEU A 126 4.95 -2.90 -14.97
C LEU A 126 6.47 -2.90 -14.71
N ALA A 127 7.21 -1.99 -15.37
CA ALA A 127 8.65 -1.85 -15.14
C ALA A 127 8.98 -1.35 -13.72
N ILE A 128 8.19 -0.43 -13.18
CA ILE A 128 8.36 0.14 -11.83
C ILE A 128 8.10 -0.93 -10.76
N VAL A 129 7.02 -1.71 -10.88
CA VAL A 129 6.68 -2.78 -9.93
C VAL A 129 7.74 -3.89 -9.97
N LEU A 130 8.25 -4.24 -11.14
CA LEU A 130 9.37 -5.18 -11.27
C LEU A 130 10.65 -4.64 -10.60
N GLN A 131 10.95 -3.35 -10.74
CA GLN A 131 12.06 -2.71 -10.03
C GLN A 131 11.86 -2.77 -8.51
N ALA A 132 10.65 -2.50 -8.03
CA ALA A 132 10.31 -2.58 -6.61
C ALA A 132 10.47 -4.01 -6.09
N LEU A 133 9.98 -5.03 -6.82
CA LEU A 133 10.13 -6.45 -6.50
C LEU A 133 11.61 -6.84 -6.33
N ILE A 134 12.45 -6.47 -7.29
CA ILE A 134 13.90 -6.78 -7.23
C ILE A 134 14.55 -6.07 -6.03
N ARG A 135 14.22 -4.80 -5.80
CA ARG A 135 14.78 -4.01 -4.70
C ARG A 135 14.39 -4.56 -3.33
N ILE A 136 13.11 -4.88 -3.14
CA ILE A 136 12.59 -5.43 -1.88
C ILE A 136 13.13 -6.85 -1.67
N GLY A 137 13.11 -7.69 -2.72
CA GLY A 137 13.61 -9.06 -2.68
C GLY A 137 15.07 -9.15 -2.26
N ARG A 138 15.93 -8.27 -2.78
CA ARG A 138 17.36 -8.23 -2.39
C ARG A 138 17.58 -7.92 -0.90
N ARG A 139 16.67 -7.18 -0.27
CA ARG A 139 16.77 -6.82 1.16
C ARG A 139 16.09 -7.84 2.07
N ALA A 140 14.97 -8.40 1.62
CA ALA A 140 14.13 -9.27 2.44
C ALA A 140 14.51 -10.76 2.39
N LEU A 141 15.20 -11.23 1.34
CA LEU A 141 15.46 -12.64 1.06
C LEU A 141 16.93 -13.04 1.28
N ASP A 142 17.47 -12.69 2.44
CA ASP A 142 18.88 -12.94 2.81
C ASP A 142 19.16 -14.39 3.26
N THR A 143 18.13 -15.13 3.74
CA THR A 143 18.27 -16.52 4.19
C THR A 143 17.53 -17.52 3.30
N GLY A 144 17.91 -18.80 3.33
CA GLY A 144 17.23 -19.89 2.61
C GLY A 144 15.78 -20.05 3.04
N PHE A 145 15.49 -19.90 4.34
CA PHE A 145 14.14 -19.95 4.88
C PHE A 145 13.23 -18.84 4.28
N ARG A 146 13.71 -17.59 4.26
CA ARG A 146 12.95 -16.46 3.71
C ARG A 146 12.71 -16.64 2.20
N ARG A 147 13.70 -17.15 1.44
CA ARG A 147 13.52 -17.45 -0.01
C ARG A 147 12.49 -18.55 -0.23
N GLY A 148 12.53 -19.63 0.57
CA GLY A 148 11.54 -20.69 0.53
C GLY A 148 10.14 -20.20 0.84
N LEU A 149 9.99 -19.34 1.86
CA LEU A 149 8.71 -18.76 2.24
C LEU A 149 8.15 -17.84 1.15
N ALA A 150 8.98 -17.01 0.51
CA ALA A 150 8.56 -16.18 -0.62
C ALA A 150 8.09 -17.02 -1.81
N ALA A 151 8.81 -18.11 -2.14
CA ALA A 151 8.42 -19.02 -3.21
C ALA A 151 7.10 -19.74 -2.90
N LEU A 152 6.92 -20.23 -1.68
CA LEU A 152 5.67 -20.85 -1.24
C LEU A 152 4.50 -19.87 -1.28
N THR A 153 4.71 -18.62 -0.85
CA THR A 153 3.69 -17.57 -0.94
C THR A 153 3.32 -17.28 -2.39
N PHE A 154 4.31 -17.12 -3.27
CA PHE A 154 4.07 -16.93 -4.70
C PHE A 154 3.20 -18.06 -5.28
N LEU A 155 3.57 -19.32 -5.02
CA LEU A 155 2.81 -20.48 -5.49
C LEU A 155 1.40 -20.54 -4.91
N ALA A 156 1.25 -20.30 -3.60
CA ALA A 156 -0.05 -20.30 -2.92
C ALA A 156 -1.02 -19.28 -3.52
N LEU A 157 -0.54 -18.07 -3.80
CA LEU A 157 -1.36 -16.98 -4.35
C LEU A 157 -1.59 -17.16 -5.85
N PHE A 158 -0.53 -17.41 -6.61
CA PHE A 158 -0.59 -17.41 -8.08
C PHE A 158 -1.20 -18.69 -8.67
N ALA A 159 -0.83 -19.86 -8.12
CA ALA A 159 -1.24 -21.15 -8.66
C ALA A 159 -2.44 -21.77 -7.96
N PHE A 160 -2.61 -21.50 -6.66
CA PHE A 160 -3.68 -22.11 -5.85
C PHE A 160 -4.76 -21.13 -5.42
N ALA A 161 -4.62 -19.84 -5.75
CA ALA A 161 -5.57 -18.78 -5.40
C ALA A 161 -5.95 -18.78 -3.89
N VAL A 162 -5.00 -19.12 -3.01
CA VAL A 162 -5.20 -19.12 -1.56
C VAL A 162 -5.50 -17.68 -1.11
N PRO A 163 -6.56 -17.43 -0.32
CA PRO A 163 -6.85 -16.08 0.14
C PRO A 163 -5.68 -15.49 0.96
N PHE A 164 -5.27 -14.28 0.61
CA PHE A 164 -4.10 -13.60 1.19
C PHE A 164 -4.06 -13.57 2.73
N PRO A 165 -5.19 -13.35 3.48
CA PRO A 165 -5.17 -13.36 4.93
C PRO A 165 -4.63 -14.67 5.53
N TRP A 166 -4.93 -15.82 4.95
CA TRP A 166 -4.41 -17.12 5.40
C TRP A 166 -2.92 -17.25 5.19
N VAL A 167 -2.41 -16.72 4.08
CA VAL A 167 -0.97 -16.67 3.79
C VAL A 167 -0.24 -15.81 4.82
N VAL A 168 -0.80 -14.64 5.15
CA VAL A 168 -0.27 -13.74 6.19
C VAL A 168 -0.25 -14.43 7.56
N LEU A 169 -1.35 -15.05 7.97
CA LEU A 169 -1.45 -15.76 9.23
C LEU A 169 -0.44 -16.91 9.32
N ALA A 170 -0.35 -17.72 8.26
CA ALA A 170 0.59 -18.85 8.20
C ALA A 170 2.05 -18.35 8.26
N ALA A 171 2.40 -17.34 7.46
CA ALA A 171 3.76 -16.78 7.44
C ALA A 171 4.13 -16.16 8.80
N GLY A 172 3.23 -15.37 9.40
CA GLY A 172 3.45 -14.78 10.72
C GLY A 172 3.63 -15.82 11.82
N THR A 173 2.77 -16.85 11.84
CA THR A 173 2.84 -17.96 12.80
C THR A 173 4.14 -18.75 12.63
N LEU A 174 4.50 -19.13 11.40
CA LEU A 174 5.76 -19.81 11.11
C LEU A 174 6.97 -18.98 11.52
N GLY A 175 6.96 -17.67 11.25
CA GLY A 175 8.01 -16.76 11.66
C GLY A 175 8.18 -16.69 13.19
N ALA A 176 7.05 -16.62 13.92
CA ALA A 176 7.04 -16.64 15.38
C ALA A 176 7.60 -17.94 15.97
N LEU A 177 7.23 -19.08 15.40
CA LEU A 177 7.72 -20.40 15.82
C LEU A 177 9.23 -20.57 15.50
N VAL A 178 9.65 -20.19 14.30
CA VAL A 178 11.05 -20.26 13.89
C VAL A 178 11.94 -19.31 14.73
N ALA A 179 11.43 -18.14 15.11
CA ALA A 179 12.15 -17.24 16.00
C ALA A 179 12.45 -17.84 17.37
N GLN A 180 11.56 -18.71 17.88
CA GLN A 180 11.77 -19.41 19.15
C GLN A 180 12.69 -20.63 18.99
N ALA A 181 12.51 -21.42 17.92
CA ALA A 181 13.21 -22.68 17.75
C ALA A 181 14.58 -22.50 17.06
N ARG A 182 14.69 -21.62 16.07
CA ARG A 182 15.90 -21.41 15.23
C ARG A 182 16.02 -19.95 14.77
N PRO A 183 16.37 -19.01 15.67
CA PRO A 183 16.44 -17.58 15.35
C PRO A 183 17.43 -17.24 14.23
N SER A 184 18.47 -18.07 14.04
CA SER A 184 19.45 -17.93 12.96
C SER A 184 18.85 -18.06 11.55
N TRP A 185 17.76 -18.79 11.38
CA TRP A 185 17.07 -18.92 10.08
C TRP A 185 16.43 -17.61 9.63
N LEU A 186 16.16 -16.71 10.58
CA LEU A 186 15.59 -15.41 10.36
C LEU A 186 16.60 -14.26 10.52
N ASN A 187 17.88 -14.59 10.74
CA ASN A 187 18.96 -13.63 10.98
C ASN A 187 18.61 -12.63 12.10
N LEU A 188 18.04 -13.14 13.22
CA LEU A 188 17.63 -12.31 14.34
C LEU A 188 18.77 -12.19 15.36
N THR A 189 19.12 -10.97 15.73
CA THR A 189 19.95 -10.68 16.91
C THR A 189 19.03 -10.55 18.13
N LEU A 190 19.28 -11.32 19.18
CA LEU A 190 18.51 -11.25 20.42
C LEU A 190 19.05 -10.07 21.24
N ASN A 191 18.20 -9.07 21.50
CA ASN A 191 18.48 -7.98 22.43
C ASN A 191 17.64 -8.19 23.70
N ASP A 192 18.30 -8.42 24.80
CA ASP A 192 17.68 -8.72 26.11
C ASP A 192 17.42 -7.48 26.99
N ALA A 193 17.28 -6.30 26.44
CA ALA A 193 17.03 -5.13 27.26
C ALA A 193 15.59 -5.11 27.80
N PRO A 194 15.39 -5.20 29.13
CA PRO A 194 14.06 -5.08 29.73
C PRO A 194 13.59 -3.63 29.61
N ALA A 195 12.66 -3.38 28.70
CA ALA A 195 12.02 -2.08 28.58
C ALA A 195 11.01 -1.87 29.72
N ALA A 196 10.98 -0.66 30.30
CA ALA A 196 9.99 -0.29 31.31
C ALA A 196 8.56 -0.51 30.81
N ALA A 197 7.67 -0.93 31.72
CA ALA A 197 6.26 -1.13 31.37
C ALA A 197 5.58 0.22 31.14
N PRO A 198 5.06 0.50 29.94
CA PRO A 198 4.38 1.77 29.68
C PRO A 198 2.99 1.82 30.37
N PRO A 199 2.39 3.01 30.50
CA PRO A 199 1.11 3.19 31.17
C PRO A 199 -0.03 2.60 30.34
N TRP A 200 -0.41 1.34 30.61
CA TRP A 200 -1.43 0.59 29.87
C TRP A 200 -2.80 1.29 29.82
N LYS A 201 -3.17 2.06 30.87
CA LYS A 201 -4.44 2.81 30.92
C LYS A 201 -4.54 3.87 29.84
N THR A 202 -3.43 4.57 29.56
CA THR A 202 -3.37 5.58 28.49
C THR A 202 -3.50 4.93 27.13
N SER A 203 -2.79 3.83 26.91
CA SER A 203 -2.90 3.06 25.66
C SER A 203 -4.31 2.49 25.44
N LEU A 204 -4.96 1.98 26.48
CA LEU A 204 -6.32 1.49 26.38
C LEU A 204 -7.30 2.62 26.02
N ARG A 205 -7.17 3.79 26.64
CA ARG A 205 -8.00 4.97 26.29
C ARG A 205 -7.81 5.38 24.83
N SER A 206 -6.56 5.43 24.36
CA SER A 206 -6.26 5.72 22.95
C SER A 206 -6.89 4.66 22.04
N ALA A 207 -6.74 3.37 22.37
CA ALA A 207 -7.30 2.27 21.57
C ALA A 207 -8.83 2.36 21.47
N LEU A 208 -9.52 2.61 22.58
CA LEU A 208 -10.98 2.75 22.59
C LEU A 208 -11.45 3.97 21.80
N LEU A 209 -10.80 5.13 22.00
CA LEU A 209 -11.14 6.37 21.27
C LEU A 209 -10.94 6.20 19.76
N TRP A 210 -9.76 5.77 19.35
CA TRP A 210 -9.45 5.62 17.92
C TRP A 210 -10.18 4.43 17.28
N GLY A 211 -10.44 3.37 18.03
CA GLY A 211 -11.30 2.27 17.60
C GLY A 211 -12.74 2.75 17.34
N PHE A 212 -13.29 3.58 18.21
CA PHE A 212 -14.59 4.22 17.99
C PHE A 212 -14.57 5.16 16.77
N ILE A 213 -13.55 6.01 16.64
CA ILE A 213 -13.37 6.91 15.48
C ILE A 213 -13.32 6.10 14.19
N TRP A 214 -12.59 4.99 14.16
CA TRP A 214 -12.52 4.11 13.00
C TRP A 214 -13.86 3.46 12.68
N ALA A 215 -14.57 2.94 13.69
CA ALA A 215 -15.84 2.24 13.53
C ALA A 215 -17.03 3.18 13.22
N ALA A 216 -16.96 4.45 13.62
CA ALA A 216 -18.09 5.39 13.55
C ALA A 216 -18.75 5.49 12.16
N PRO A 217 -18.03 5.65 11.03
CA PRO A 217 -18.66 5.68 9.71
C PRO A 217 -19.31 4.36 9.33
N MET A 218 -18.76 3.21 9.80
CA MET A 218 -19.33 1.90 9.55
C MET A 218 -20.67 1.73 10.27
N VAL A 219 -20.75 2.19 11.51
CA VAL A 219 -22.01 2.24 12.28
C VAL A 219 -23.02 3.14 11.56
N ALA A 220 -22.60 4.32 11.09
CA ALA A 220 -23.46 5.22 10.34
C ALA A 220 -24.01 4.56 9.05
N VAL A 221 -23.18 3.84 8.29
CA VAL A 221 -23.58 3.10 7.09
C VAL A 221 -24.65 2.06 7.42
N VAL A 222 -24.45 1.24 8.46
CA VAL A 222 -25.46 0.23 8.86
C VAL A 222 -26.80 0.87 9.25
N LEU A 223 -26.75 1.97 10.00
CA LEU A 223 -27.96 2.64 10.48
C LEU A 223 -28.72 3.40 9.38
N THR A 224 -28.03 3.82 8.33
CA THR A 224 -28.65 4.65 7.26
C THR A 224 -29.07 3.83 6.04
N VAL A 225 -28.23 2.92 5.57
CA VAL A 225 -28.45 2.15 4.32
C VAL A 225 -28.47 0.63 4.52
N GLY A 226 -28.11 0.15 5.70
CA GLY A 226 -28.15 -1.26 6.06
C GLY A 226 -26.86 -2.06 5.70
N PRO A 227 -26.77 -3.32 6.19
CA PRO A 227 -25.58 -4.16 6.03
C PRO A 227 -25.46 -4.80 4.63
N ASP A 228 -26.51 -4.79 3.82
CA ASP A 228 -26.48 -5.35 2.46
C ASP A 228 -25.95 -4.37 1.41
N HIS A 229 -25.85 -3.09 1.79
CA HIS A 229 -25.43 -2.02 0.90
C HIS A 229 -23.94 -2.14 0.52
N VAL A 230 -23.58 -1.70 -0.71
CA VAL A 230 -22.20 -1.73 -1.21
C VAL A 230 -21.22 -0.99 -0.30
N LEU A 231 -21.61 0.13 0.30
CA LEU A 231 -20.77 0.88 1.24
C LEU A 231 -20.37 0.04 2.46
N TRP A 232 -21.27 -0.80 2.99
CA TRP A 232 -20.91 -1.72 4.09
C TRP A 232 -19.85 -2.73 3.64
N ARG A 233 -20.04 -3.37 2.48
CA ARG A 233 -19.07 -4.33 1.92
C ARG A 233 -17.71 -3.69 1.67
N ILE A 234 -17.69 -2.47 1.09
CA ILE A 234 -16.48 -1.66 0.91
C ILE A 234 -15.80 -1.42 2.26
N GLY A 235 -16.53 -0.91 3.25
CA GLY A 235 -15.97 -0.58 4.55
C GLY A 235 -15.41 -1.79 5.28
N VAL A 236 -16.11 -2.94 5.28
CA VAL A 236 -15.63 -4.19 5.88
C VAL A 236 -14.38 -4.69 5.17
N PHE A 237 -14.40 -4.78 3.85
CA PHE A 237 -13.26 -5.29 3.08
C PHE A 237 -12.02 -4.43 3.29
N PHE A 238 -12.11 -3.11 3.15
CA PHE A 238 -10.95 -2.23 3.33
C PHE A 238 -10.51 -2.09 4.79
N SER A 239 -11.40 -2.27 5.75
CA SER A 239 -11.03 -2.42 7.17
C SER A 239 -10.19 -3.67 7.42
N GLN A 240 -10.61 -4.81 6.87
CA GLN A 240 -9.83 -6.05 6.93
C GLN A 240 -8.48 -5.89 6.24
N LEU A 241 -8.47 -5.27 5.05
CA LEU A 241 -7.27 -4.98 4.30
C LEU A 241 -6.27 -4.16 5.13
N ALA A 242 -6.73 -3.12 5.82
CA ALA A 242 -5.89 -2.25 6.65
C ALA A 242 -5.21 -3.01 7.80
N VAL A 243 -5.88 -4.03 8.37
CA VAL A 243 -5.34 -4.84 9.48
C VAL A 243 -4.36 -5.91 8.99
N VAL A 244 -4.53 -6.42 7.77
CA VAL A 244 -3.63 -7.47 7.22
C VAL A 244 -2.48 -6.90 6.38
N THR A 245 -2.38 -5.57 6.28
CA THR A 245 -1.31 -4.88 5.55
C THR A 245 -0.02 -4.88 6.37
N PHE A 246 0.87 -5.83 6.13
CA PHE A 246 2.21 -5.86 6.71
C PHE A 246 3.27 -5.87 5.61
N GLY A 247 4.42 -5.22 5.86
CA GLY A 247 5.57 -5.26 4.94
C GLY A 247 5.43 -4.49 3.64
N GLY A 248 4.51 -3.50 3.58
CA GLY A 248 4.35 -2.58 2.45
C GLY A 248 3.07 -2.77 1.63
N ALA A 249 2.70 -1.72 0.90
CA ALA A 249 1.43 -1.64 0.18
C ALA A 249 1.28 -2.67 -0.95
N TYR A 250 2.37 -3.05 -1.62
CA TYR A 250 2.28 -3.89 -2.83
C TYR A 250 1.63 -5.27 -2.63
N ALA A 251 1.89 -5.94 -1.50
CA ALA A 251 1.29 -7.25 -1.24
C ALA A 251 -0.23 -7.17 -1.08
N VAL A 252 -0.67 -6.13 -0.41
CA VAL A 252 -2.08 -5.86 -0.19
C VAL A 252 -2.79 -5.47 -1.49
N LEU A 253 -2.09 -4.79 -2.40
CA LEU A 253 -2.63 -4.48 -3.73
C LEU A 253 -2.91 -5.75 -4.54
N ALA A 254 -2.13 -6.83 -4.38
CA ALA A 254 -2.41 -8.13 -5.00
C ALA A 254 -3.73 -8.71 -4.50
N TYR A 255 -3.93 -8.75 -3.20
CA TYR A 255 -5.16 -9.23 -2.59
C TYR A 255 -6.37 -8.36 -2.97
N MET A 256 -6.21 -7.04 -2.90
CA MET A 256 -7.25 -6.11 -3.33
C MET A 256 -7.64 -6.32 -4.80
N ALA A 257 -6.66 -6.49 -5.69
CA ALA A 257 -6.92 -6.70 -7.11
C ALA A 257 -7.71 -7.99 -7.35
N GLN A 258 -7.33 -9.07 -6.67
CA GLN A 258 -8.04 -10.34 -6.76
C GLN A 258 -9.49 -10.21 -6.27
N GLU A 259 -9.71 -9.67 -5.08
CA GLU A 259 -11.04 -9.56 -4.50
C GLU A 259 -11.93 -8.55 -5.24
N ALA A 260 -11.39 -7.38 -5.61
CA ALA A 260 -12.17 -6.36 -6.32
C ALA A 260 -12.64 -6.84 -7.69
N VAL A 261 -11.84 -7.69 -8.38
CA VAL A 261 -12.17 -8.21 -9.71
C VAL A 261 -12.93 -9.53 -9.64
N GLN A 262 -12.39 -10.53 -8.92
CA GLN A 262 -12.91 -11.91 -8.93
C GLN A 262 -13.93 -12.17 -7.82
N GLY A 263 -13.67 -11.64 -6.61
CA GLY A 263 -14.53 -11.87 -5.45
C GLY A 263 -15.82 -11.03 -5.51
N PHE A 264 -15.68 -9.71 -5.62
CA PHE A 264 -16.80 -8.79 -5.58
C PHE A 264 -17.31 -8.36 -6.96
N GLY A 265 -16.51 -8.47 -8.02
CA GLY A 265 -16.85 -7.98 -9.35
C GLY A 265 -17.02 -6.46 -9.43
N TRP A 266 -16.39 -5.70 -8.50
CA TRP A 266 -16.52 -4.24 -8.47
C TRP A 266 -15.87 -3.57 -9.67
N LEU A 267 -14.73 -4.10 -10.13
CA LEU A 267 -13.95 -3.61 -11.24
C LEU A 267 -13.69 -4.72 -12.25
N SER A 268 -13.56 -4.36 -13.51
CA SER A 268 -12.94 -5.23 -14.51
C SER A 268 -11.42 -5.31 -14.27
N THR A 269 -10.78 -6.34 -14.80
CA THR A 269 -9.31 -6.50 -14.77
C THR A 269 -8.58 -5.27 -15.35
N ARG A 270 -9.12 -4.72 -16.46
CA ARG A 270 -8.58 -3.52 -17.10
C ARG A 270 -8.62 -2.31 -16.18
N GLU A 271 -9.74 -2.06 -15.53
CA GLU A 271 -9.92 -0.94 -14.61
C GLU A 271 -9.06 -1.07 -13.36
N MET A 272 -8.88 -2.30 -12.88
CA MET A 272 -7.96 -2.55 -11.78
C MET A 272 -6.50 -2.25 -12.17
N ALA A 273 -6.11 -2.62 -13.39
CA ALA A 273 -4.80 -2.28 -13.93
C ALA A 273 -4.64 -0.76 -14.13
N ASP A 274 -5.69 -0.05 -14.56
CA ASP A 274 -5.69 1.41 -14.66
C ASP A 274 -5.54 2.04 -13.26
N GLY A 275 -6.25 1.54 -12.25
CA GLY A 275 -6.15 1.98 -10.86
C GLY A 275 -4.75 1.82 -10.28
N LEU A 276 -4.08 0.69 -10.53
CA LEU A 276 -2.69 0.48 -10.12
C LEU A 276 -1.75 1.49 -10.82
N GLY A 277 -2.03 1.81 -12.08
CA GLY A 277 -1.33 2.88 -12.81
C GLY A 277 -1.50 4.24 -12.15
N LEU A 278 -2.72 4.58 -11.76
CA LEU A 278 -3.00 5.83 -11.05
C LEU A 278 -2.25 5.94 -9.73
N ALA A 279 -2.15 4.85 -8.98
CA ALA A 279 -1.45 4.82 -7.69
C ALA A 279 0.02 5.23 -7.80
N GLU A 280 0.71 4.82 -8.87
CA GLU A 280 2.12 5.14 -9.10
C GLU A 280 2.33 6.59 -9.62
N THR A 281 1.30 7.18 -10.20
CA THR A 281 1.37 8.55 -10.77
C THR A 281 0.97 9.63 -9.78
N THR A 282 0.42 9.26 -8.62
CA THR A 282 -0.12 10.20 -7.63
C THR A 282 0.82 10.40 -6.45
N PRO A 283 0.84 11.58 -5.81
CA PRO A 283 1.55 11.76 -4.55
C PRO A 283 0.86 11.00 -3.40
N GLY A 284 1.57 10.79 -2.31
CA GLY A 284 1.03 10.15 -1.12
C GLY A 284 1.14 8.62 -1.12
N PRO A 285 0.57 7.94 -0.10
CA PRO A 285 0.68 6.51 0.05
C PRO A 285 0.12 5.74 -1.15
N LEU A 286 0.87 4.77 -1.65
CA LEU A 286 0.47 3.92 -2.79
C LEU A 286 -0.88 3.23 -2.58
N ILE A 287 -1.20 2.92 -1.33
CA ILE A 287 -2.48 2.29 -0.94
C ILE A 287 -3.70 3.19 -1.21
N LEU A 288 -3.53 4.46 -1.54
CA LEU A 288 -4.63 5.35 -1.92
C LEU A 288 -5.42 4.87 -3.15
N VAL A 289 -4.90 3.94 -3.94
CA VAL A 289 -5.67 3.27 -4.99
C VAL A 289 -6.93 2.58 -4.45
N THR A 290 -6.97 2.20 -3.16
CA THR A 290 -8.17 1.71 -2.49
C THR A 290 -9.34 2.68 -2.63
N GLN A 291 -9.06 3.98 -2.57
CA GLN A 291 -10.05 5.05 -2.76
C GLN A 291 -10.65 5.03 -4.17
N PHE A 292 -9.83 4.80 -5.21
CA PHE A 292 -10.32 4.62 -6.59
C PHE A 292 -11.24 3.40 -6.71
N VAL A 293 -10.85 2.27 -6.11
CA VAL A 293 -11.67 1.05 -6.10
C VAL A 293 -13.00 1.29 -5.39
N GLY A 294 -12.96 1.89 -4.19
CA GLY A 294 -14.18 2.20 -3.42
C GLY A 294 -15.08 3.22 -4.11
N PHE A 295 -14.50 4.21 -4.81
CA PHE A 295 -15.25 5.15 -5.64
C PHE A 295 -16.02 4.43 -6.75
N LEU A 296 -15.33 3.62 -7.58
CA LEU A 296 -15.96 2.93 -8.71
C LEU A 296 -17.00 1.89 -8.26
N ALA A 297 -16.70 1.14 -7.19
CA ALA A 297 -17.63 0.16 -6.63
C ALA A 297 -18.96 0.81 -6.21
N ALA A 298 -18.88 1.91 -5.47
CA ALA A 298 -20.07 2.62 -5.02
C ALA A 298 -20.77 3.41 -6.16
N PHE A 299 -20.00 3.98 -7.10
CA PHE A 299 -20.55 4.69 -8.26
C PHE A 299 -21.45 3.78 -9.13
N ARG A 300 -21.15 2.48 -9.21
CA ARG A 300 -21.90 1.50 -10.01
C ARG A 300 -23.10 0.90 -9.30
N ALA A 301 -23.10 0.90 -7.97
CA ALA A 301 -24.22 0.43 -7.16
C ALA A 301 -24.69 1.58 -6.25
N PRO A 302 -25.27 2.64 -6.82
CA PRO A 302 -25.46 3.91 -6.11
C PRO A 302 -26.65 3.96 -5.18
N GLU A 303 -27.66 3.12 -5.36
CA GLU A 303 -28.92 3.23 -4.63
C GLU A 303 -28.75 3.21 -3.11
N PRO A 304 -29.39 4.11 -2.36
CA PRO A 304 -30.42 5.09 -2.76
C PRO A 304 -29.88 6.45 -3.25
N PHE A 305 -28.56 6.60 -3.39
CA PHE A 305 -27.92 7.87 -3.78
C PHE A 305 -27.83 8.04 -5.30
N THR A 306 -27.44 9.24 -5.75
CA THR A 306 -26.98 9.39 -7.14
C THR A 306 -25.59 8.76 -7.33
N PRO A 307 -25.22 8.31 -8.54
CA PRO A 307 -23.91 7.67 -8.78
C PRO A 307 -22.72 8.48 -8.27
N LEU A 308 -22.75 9.79 -8.49
CA LEU A 308 -21.67 10.68 -8.04
C LEU A 308 -21.59 10.74 -6.52
N VAL A 309 -22.71 10.90 -5.83
CA VAL A 309 -22.75 10.94 -4.36
C VAL A 309 -22.30 9.61 -3.77
N ALA A 310 -22.78 8.49 -4.31
CA ALA A 310 -22.35 7.17 -3.88
C ALA A 310 -20.84 6.97 -4.07
N GLY A 311 -20.30 7.36 -5.24
CA GLY A 311 -18.87 7.32 -5.51
C GLY A 311 -18.04 8.15 -4.51
N LEU A 312 -18.48 9.37 -4.21
CA LEU A 312 -17.81 10.23 -3.21
C LEU A 312 -17.86 9.62 -1.80
N LEU A 313 -19.00 9.05 -1.41
CA LEU A 313 -19.15 8.34 -0.13
C LEU A 313 -18.25 7.10 -0.07
N GLY A 314 -18.22 6.31 -1.16
CA GLY A 314 -17.32 5.15 -1.28
C GLY A 314 -15.85 5.52 -1.17
N ALA A 315 -15.42 6.57 -1.86
CA ALA A 315 -14.07 7.10 -1.79
C ALA A 315 -13.70 7.57 -0.37
N GLY A 316 -14.58 8.37 0.25
CA GLY A 316 -14.37 8.89 1.61
C GLY A 316 -14.32 7.77 2.64
N LEU A 317 -15.26 6.83 2.60
CA LEU A 317 -15.32 5.68 3.49
C LEU A 317 -14.06 4.81 3.36
N THR A 318 -13.65 4.49 2.13
CA THR A 318 -12.45 3.69 1.87
C THR A 318 -11.20 4.35 2.43
N THR A 319 -11.03 5.65 2.17
CA THR A 319 -9.89 6.42 2.71
C THR A 319 -9.92 6.41 4.24
N TRP A 320 -11.09 6.59 4.84
CA TRP A 320 -11.24 6.58 6.29
C TRP A 320 -10.85 5.24 6.89
N VAL A 321 -11.46 4.13 6.44
CA VAL A 321 -11.22 2.81 7.04
C VAL A 321 -9.81 2.28 6.76
N THR A 322 -9.13 2.79 5.73
CA THR A 322 -7.74 2.45 5.42
C THR A 322 -6.75 3.19 6.34
N PHE A 323 -6.99 4.47 6.62
CA PHE A 323 -6.01 5.31 7.33
C PHE A 323 -6.31 5.59 8.79
N ALA A 324 -7.58 5.54 9.24
CA ALA A 324 -7.91 5.70 10.66
C ALA A 324 -7.20 4.66 11.57
N PRO A 325 -7.06 3.38 11.16
CA PRO A 325 -6.27 2.41 11.92
C PRO A 325 -4.81 2.79 12.13
N CYS A 326 -4.20 3.50 11.21
CA CYS A 326 -2.81 3.93 11.36
C CYS A 326 -2.62 4.91 12.52
N PHE A 327 -3.57 5.82 12.73
CA PHE A 327 -3.59 6.68 13.91
C PHE A 327 -3.86 5.87 15.17
N LEU A 328 -4.79 4.89 15.11
CA LEU A 328 -5.04 3.95 16.20
C LEU A 328 -3.75 3.27 16.66
N TRP A 329 -3.01 2.68 15.72
CA TRP A 329 -1.78 1.96 16.04
C TRP A 329 -0.72 2.88 16.63
N ILE A 330 -0.45 4.03 16.01
CA ILE A 330 0.58 4.95 16.48
C ILE A 330 0.21 5.49 17.88
N PHE A 331 -0.97 6.05 18.08
CA PHE A 331 -1.32 6.63 19.38
C PHE A 331 -1.50 5.62 20.50
N THR A 332 -1.75 4.35 20.16
CA THR A 332 -1.84 3.26 21.14
C THR A 332 -0.48 2.66 21.49
N PHE A 333 0.35 2.41 20.47
CA PHE A 333 1.54 1.60 20.62
C PHE A 333 2.86 2.39 20.62
N ALA A 334 2.87 3.69 20.28
CA ALA A 334 4.08 4.49 20.37
C ALA A 334 4.77 4.46 21.74
N PRO A 335 4.05 4.44 22.87
CA PRO A 335 4.70 4.26 24.19
C PRO A 335 5.31 2.88 24.42
N TRP A 336 4.99 1.87 23.57
CA TRP A 336 5.44 0.49 23.68
C TRP A 336 6.59 0.15 22.72
N ILE A 337 7.10 1.14 21.99
CA ILE A 337 8.06 0.96 20.90
C ILE A 337 9.26 0.08 21.31
N ASP A 338 9.92 0.40 22.43
CA ASP A 338 11.13 -0.32 22.90
C ASP A 338 10.79 -1.79 23.23
N ARG A 339 9.63 -2.02 23.84
CA ARG A 339 9.18 -3.35 24.24
C ARG A 339 8.76 -4.22 23.06
N LEU A 340 8.09 -3.63 22.08
CA LEU A 340 7.70 -4.32 20.85
C LEU A 340 8.92 -4.71 20.03
N GLN A 341 9.92 -3.81 19.94
CA GLN A 341 11.16 -4.08 19.23
C GLN A 341 12.06 -5.09 19.94
N ALA A 342 11.99 -5.21 21.25
CA ALA A 342 12.72 -6.22 22.00
C ALA A 342 12.15 -7.65 21.82
N SER A 343 10.89 -7.80 21.38
CA SER A 343 10.25 -9.11 21.23
C SER A 343 10.81 -9.90 20.04
N ALA A 344 11.57 -10.95 20.31
CA ALA A 344 12.10 -11.86 19.30
C ALA A 344 11.00 -12.53 18.47
N VAL A 345 9.89 -12.91 19.15
CA VAL A 345 8.72 -13.54 18.51
C VAL A 345 8.08 -12.60 17.50
N LEU A 346 7.86 -11.33 17.88
CA LEU A 346 7.27 -10.33 16.99
C LEU A 346 8.20 -10.02 15.81
N ARG A 347 9.49 -9.83 16.05
CA ARG A 347 10.48 -9.62 14.97
C ARG A 347 10.54 -10.81 14.02
N GLY A 348 10.45 -12.04 14.54
CA GLY A 348 10.42 -13.24 13.72
C GLY A 348 9.18 -13.35 12.86
N ALA A 349 7.99 -13.11 13.44
CA ALA A 349 6.74 -13.05 12.70
C ALA A 349 6.82 -12.04 11.54
N LEU A 350 7.28 -10.82 11.84
CA LEU A 350 7.37 -9.74 10.83
C LEU A 350 8.44 -9.97 9.78
N SER A 351 9.57 -10.58 10.16
CA SER A 351 10.61 -11.01 9.21
C SER A 351 10.07 -12.01 8.19
N ALA A 352 9.29 -12.99 8.65
CA ALA A 352 8.64 -13.97 7.80
C ALA A 352 7.52 -13.32 6.95
N LEU A 353 6.73 -12.42 7.53
CA LEU A 353 5.74 -11.64 6.80
C LEU A 353 6.38 -10.83 5.67
N THR A 354 7.48 -10.13 5.94
CA THR A 354 8.21 -9.35 4.91
C THR A 354 8.73 -10.26 3.77
N ALA A 355 9.21 -11.45 4.09
CA ALA A 355 9.62 -12.42 3.07
C ALA A 355 8.40 -12.93 2.25
N SER A 356 7.28 -13.23 2.90
CA SER A 356 6.03 -13.62 2.25
C SER A 356 5.52 -12.53 1.31
N VAL A 357 5.62 -11.26 1.73
CA VAL A 357 5.24 -10.10 0.90
C VAL A 357 5.98 -10.08 -0.44
N VAL A 358 7.26 -10.48 -0.50
CA VAL A 358 8.00 -10.57 -1.78
C VAL A 358 7.33 -11.55 -2.74
N GLY A 359 6.87 -12.70 -2.23
CA GLY A 359 6.12 -13.68 -3.02
C GLY A 359 4.78 -13.12 -3.53
N ALA A 360 4.07 -12.35 -2.68
CA ALA A 360 2.83 -11.70 -3.07
C ALA A 360 3.04 -10.62 -4.14
N ILE A 361 4.10 -9.81 -4.02
CA ILE A 361 4.46 -8.82 -5.06
C ILE A 361 4.80 -9.52 -6.37
N ALA A 362 5.53 -10.63 -6.32
CA ALA A 362 5.85 -11.41 -7.53
C ALA A 362 4.57 -11.94 -8.22
N SER A 363 3.61 -12.46 -7.43
CA SER A 363 2.31 -12.89 -7.92
C SER A 363 1.53 -11.76 -8.61
N LEU A 364 1.44 -10.59 -7.96
CA LEU A 364 0.82 -9.39 -8.53
C LEU A 364 1.52 -8.93 -9.81
N SER A 365 2.87 -8.88 -9.78
CA SER A 365 3.66 -8.44 -10.94
C SER A 365 3.41 -9.33 -12.16
N LEU A 366 3.37 -10.63 -11.96
CA LEU A 366 3.09 -11.58 -13.05
C LEU A 366 1.64 -11.47 -13.52
N TRP A 367 0.67 -11.42 -12.59
CA TRP A 367 -0.73 -11.21 -12.93
C TRP A 367 -0.92 -9.92 -13.75
N PHE A 368 -0.33 -8.83 -13.29
CA PHE A 368 -0.40 -7.52 -13.96
C PHE A 368 0.26 -7.55 -15.35
N ALA A 369 1.43 -8.20 -15.47
CA ALA A 369 2.12 -8.37 -16.75
C ALA A 369 1.25 -9.12 -17.77
N LEU A 370 0.62 -10.22 -17.36
CA LEU A 370 -0.26 -11.00 -18.24
C LEU A 370 -1.44 -10.16 -18.75
N HIS A 371 -2.07 -9.35 -17.88
CA HIS A 371 -3.25 -8.57 -18.25
C HIS A 371 -2.92 -7.22 -18.94
N VAL A 372 -1.67 -6.77 -18.88
CA VAL A 372 -1.21 -5.61 -19.67
C VAL A 372 -0.77 -6.07 -21.08
N LEU A 373 -0.09 -7.20 -21.17
CA LEU A 373 0.49 -7.67 -22.44
C LEU A 373 -0.48 -8.48 -23.29
N PHE A 374 -1.51 -9.12 -22.70
CA PHE A 374 -2.46 -9.95 -23.42
C PHE A 374 -3.89 -9.48 -23.22
N ALA A 375 -4.62 -9.32 -24.30
CA ALA A 375 -6.02 -8.91 -24.26
C ALA A 375 -6.94 -10.00 -23.68
N ARG A 376 -6.53 -11.28 -23.80
CA ARG A 376 -7.26 -12.43 -23.30
C ARG A 376 -6.36 -13.35 -22.49
N VAL A 377 -6.74 -13.55 -21.22
CA VAL A 377 -6.07 -14.46 -20.29
C VAL A 377 -7.13 -15.41 -19.75
N ALA A 378 -7.07 -16.66 -20.19
CA ALA A 378 -7.95 -17.71 -19.68
C ALA A 378 -7.43 -18.23 -18.34
N THR A 379 -8.26 -18.92 -17.58
CA THR A 379 -7.83 -19.65 -16.37
C THR A 379 -7.89 -21.14 -16.66
N LEU A 380 -6.76 -21.83 -16.56
CA LEU A 380 -6.70 -23.29 -16.60
C LEU A 380 -6.95 -23.83 -15.20
N GLU A 381 -8.02 -24.59 -15.06
CA GLU A 381 -8.38 -25.25 -13.81
C GLU A 381 -8.06 -26.75 -13.88
N ALA A 382 -7.21 -27.24 -12.95
CA ALA A 382 -6.89 -28.66 -12.79
C ALA A 382 -6.93 -29.01 -11.29
N GLY A 383 -8.09 -29.39 -10.81
CA GLY A 383 -8.35 -29.61 -9.38
C GLY A 383 -8.16 -28.32 -8.57
N PRO A 384 -7.23 -28.29 -7.59
CA PRO A 384 -6.97 -27.09 -6.82
C PRO A 384 -6.09 -26.04 -7.54
N LEU A 385 -5.52 -26.42 -8.70
CA LEU A 385 -4.62 -25.57 -9.46
C LEU A 385 -5.43 -24.64 -10.37
N ARG A 386 -5.13 -23.32 -10.29
CA ARG A 386 -5.74 -22.28 -11.12
C ARG A 386 -4.64 -21.41 -11.72
N LEU A 387 -4.27 -21.70 -12.97
CA LEU A 387 -3.18 -21.01 -13.64
C LEU A 387 -3.71 -20.04 -14.70
N PRO A 388 -3.33 -18.75 -14.66
CA PRO A 388 -3.60 -17.83 -15.76
C PRO A 388 -2.85 -18.29 -17.02
N ALA A 389 -3.58 -18.52 -18.12
CA ALA A 389 -3.06 -18.94 -19.40
C ALA A 389 -3.35 -17.86 -20.45
N PRO A 390 -2.36 -17.05 -20.86
CA PRO A 390 -2.57 -16.04 -21.87
C PRO A 390 -2.73 -16.68 -23.24
N GLU A 391 -3.69 -16.21 -24.03
CA GLU A 391 -3.81 -16.57 -25.44
C GLU A 391 -2.72 -15.83 -26.22
N THR A 392 -1.74 -16.55 -26.76
CA THR A 392 -0.58 -15.96 -27.46
C THR A 392 -0.99 -15.08 -28.64
N ALA A 393 -2.08 -15.44 -29.34
CA ALA A 393 -2.64 -14.63 -30.42
C ALA A 393 -3.25 -13.29 -29.96
N SER A 394 -3.47 -13.10 -28.66
CA SER A 394 -4.01 -11.86 -28.08
C SER A 394 -2.95 -10.89 -27.55
N LEU A 395 -1.67 -11.10 -27.91
CA LEU A 395 -0.57 -10.23 -27.51
C LEU A 395 -0.80 -8.80 -28.05
N ASP A 396 -0.80 -7.83 -27.16
CA ASP A 396 -0.85 -6.41 -27.50
C ASP A 396 0.56 -5.91 -27.84
N GLY A 397 0.84 -5.76 -29.13
CA GLY A 397 2.14 -5.32 -29.62
C GLY A 397 2.50 -3.90 -29.17
N GLN A 398 1.53 -3.00 -29.02
CA GLN A 398 1.77 -1.64 -28.54
C GLN A 398 2.13 -1.66 -27.06
N ALA A 399 1.40 -2.43 -26.23
CA ALA A 399 1.75 -2.62 -24.83
C ALA A 399 3.14 -3.26 -24.66
N ALA A 400 3.49 -4.25 -25.50
CA ALA A 400 4.79 -4.91 -25.45
C ALA A 400 5.94 -3.94 -25.77
N ILE A 401 5.82 -3.13 -26.83
CA ILE A 401 6.81 -2.12 -27.18
C ILE A 401 6.98 -1.11 -26.06
N LEU A 402 5.90 -0.54 -25.54
CA LEU A 402 5.94 0.42 -24.46
C LEU A 402 6.54 -0.18 -23.17
N THR A 403 6.28 -1.44 -22.88
CA THR A 403 6.87 -2.17 -21.76
C THR A 403 8.38 -2.31 -21.92
N ILE A 404 8.86 -2.69 -23.11
CA ILE A 404 10.30 -2.77 -23.40
C ILE A 404 10.96 -1.40 -23.22
N VAL A 405 10.34 -0.34 -23.77
CA VAL A 405 10.82 1.03 -23.57
C VAL A 405 10.89 1.38 -22.08
N ALA A 406 9.83 1.10 -21.32
CA ALA A 406 9.80 1.35 -19.88
C ALA A 406 10.92 0.60 -19.14
N LEU A 407 11.17 -0.67 -19.46
CA LEU A 407 12.26 -1.46 -18.89
C LEU A 407 13.63 -0.86 -19.19
N VAL A 408 13.87 -0.40 -20.42
CA VAL A 408 15.12 0.29 -20.80
C VAL A 408 15.27 1.59 -20.02
N LEU A 409 14.21 2.40 -19.89
CA LEU A 409 14.25 3.65 -19.13
C LEU A 409 14.55 3.42 -17.66
N VAL A 410 13.93 2.40 -17.04
CA VAL A 410 14.07 2.07 -15.60
C VAL A 410 15.43 1.43 -15.31
N PHE A 411 15.81 0.38 -16.04
CA PHE A 411 16.98 -0.44 -15.71
C PHE A 411 18.24 -0.01 -16.45
N GLY A 412 18.12 0.46 -17.69
CA GLY A 412 19.24 0.93 -18.50
C GLY A 412 19.62 2.36 -18.17
N LEU A 413 18.68 3.30 -18.31
CA LEU A 413 18.92 4.73 -18.11
C LEU A 413 18.71 5.17 -16.65
N LYS A 414 18.14 4.32 -15.78
CA LYS A 414 17.89 4.60 -14.34
C LYS A 414 17.10 5.90 -14.12
N TRP A 415 16.11 6.15 -14.96
CA TRP A 415 15.26 7.32 -14.84
C TRP A 415 14.35 7.23 -13.61
N GLY A 416 14.03 8.39 -13.04
CA GLY A 416 13.06 8.47 -11.95
C GLY A 416 11.63 8.14 -12.42
N VAL A 417 10.81 7.65 -11.51
CA VAL A 417 9.44 7.16 -11.75
C VAL A 417 8.61 8.14 -12.60
N LEU A 418 8.56 9.43 -12.24
CA LEU A 418 7.75 10.43 -12.95
C LEU A 418 8.17 10.61 -14.41
N ARG A 419 9.49 10.56 -14.71
CA ARG A 419 9.99 10.68 -16.08
C ARG A 419 9.59 9.46 -16.92
N VAL A 420 9.69 8.27 -16.35
CA VAL A 420 9.29 7.02 -17.02
C VAL A 420 7.80 7.05 -17.33
N LEU A 421 6.96 7.39 -16.34
CA LEU A 421 5.51 7.51 -16.51
C LEU A 421 5.13 8.52 -17.59
N ALA A 422 5.68 9.72 -17.53
CA ALA A 422 5.40 10.76 -18.51
C ALA A 422 5.82 10.34 -19.94
N SER A 423 7.02 9.76 -20.10
CA SER A 423 7.51 9.32 -21.40
C SER A 423 6.67 8.20 -22.00
N CYS A 424 6.27 7.21 -21.18
CA CYS A 424 5.42 6.11 -21.65
C CYS A 424 3.99 6.57 -21.92
N ALA A 425 3.43 7.50 -21.14
CA ALA A 425 2.12 8.08 -21.39
C ALA A 425 2.10 8.84 -22.73
N VAL A 426 3.12 9.67 -23.00
CA VAL A 426 3.30 10.34 -24.30
C VAL A 426 3.48 9.30 -25.41
N GLY A 427 4.28 8.24 -25.17
CA GLY A 427 4.45 7.14 -26.13
C GLY A 427 3.12 6.47 -26.49
N GLY A 428 2.24 6.24 -25.53
CA GLY A 428 0.90 5.70 -25.78
C GLY A 428 0.05 6.62 -26.66
N LEU A 429 0.07 7.94 -26.42
CA LEU A 429 -0.63 8.92 -27.26
C LEU A 429 -0.05 9.00 -28.67
N LEU A 430 1.28 8.91 -28.82
CA LEU A 430 1.92 8.89 -30.15
C LEU A 430 1.52 7.65 -30.95
N LEU A 431 1.44 6.49 -30.31
CA LEU A 431 0.96 5.26 -30.97
C LEU A 431 -0.49 5.38 -31.44
N LEU A 432 -1.34 6.10 -30.71
CA LEU A 432 -2.71 6.38 -31.16
C LEU A 432 -2.76 7.24 -32.42
N ILE A 433 -1.84 8.19 -32.57
CA ILE A 433 -1.80 9.08 -33.75
C ILE A 433 -1.26 8.33 -34.98
N LEU A 434 -0.43 7.31 -34.76
CA LEU A 434 0.21 6.54 -35.82
C LEU A 434 -0.58 5.30 -36.27
N SER A 435 -1.59 4.89 -35.48
CA SER A 435 -2.49 3.76 -35.79
C SER A 435 -3.76 4.25 -36.50
#